data_a98e568c93b27d5cb789802bf297c889
#
_entry.id   a98e568c93b27d5cb789802bf297c889
#
_cell.length_a   1.000
_cell.length_b   1.000
_cell.length_c   1.000
_cell.angle_alpha   90.00
_cell.angle_beta   90.00
_cell.angle_gamma   90.00
#
_symmetry.space_group_name_H-M   'P 1'
#
loop_
_entity.id
_entity.type
_entity.pdbx_description
1 polymer ?
#
loop_
_entity_poly.entity_id
_entity_poly.type
_entity_poly.pdbx_seq_one_letter_code
_entity_poly.pdbx_strand_id
1 'polypeptide(L)'
;MQALPDHPPEPPPVSGRPISRARTRLESIPTVPVGRILGLLSILQDHPELDNVYDIANEIGKDYGETISLVKAAEILELVDTPKDEVRFTELGKKFIAADNDTRKEIFAEQVKKLRLFHIILGYLEIQEEIDAETVMKDISTALPYENAENVLQTMIAWGRYAGLMDYDANTQMVTRPEKEIEKEEEKKEEAGVS
;
A
#
# COMPACT_ATOMS: atom_id res chain seq x y z
N MET A 1 63.86 -18.76 28.02
CA MET A 1 62.75 -19.31 27.19
C MET A 1 61.51 -18.56 27.57
N GLN A 2 61.25 -17.42 26.93
CA GLN A 2 60.12 -16.55 27.19
C GLN A 2 59.10 -16.76 26.07
N ALA A 3 57.92 -17.21 26.43
CA ALA A 3 56.79 -17.34 25.51
C ALA A 3 56.19 -15.97 25.25
N LEU A 4 56.09 -15.60 23.97
CA LEU A 4 55.36 -14.44 23.48
C LEU A 4 53.85 -14.67 23.64
N PRO A 5 53.08 -13.70 24.09
CA PRO A 5 51.64 -13.74 23.93
C PRO A 5 51.25 -13.19 22.57
N ASP A 6 50.81 -14.06 21.71
CA ASP A 6 50.36 -13.76 20.36
C ASP A 6 48.81 -13.72 20.36
N HIS A 7 48.26 -12.53 20.65
CA HIS A 7 46.93 -12.18 20.18
C HIS A 7 46.81 -10.66 20.14
N PRO A 8 46.53 -10.09 18.96
CA PRO A 8 46.18 -8.67 18.89
C PRO A 8 44.83 -8.42 19.61
N PRO A 9 44.67 -7.27 20.25
CA PRO A 9 43.46 -6.94 20.97
C PRO A 9 42.25 -6.88 20.00
N GLU A 10 41.15 -7.54 20.40
CA GLU A 10 39.91 -7.46 19.68
C GLU A 10 39.41 -6.00 19.59
N PRO A 11 38.94 -5.56 18.41
CA PRO A 11 38.35 -4.22 18.29
C PRO A 11 37.08 -4.13 19.15
N PRO A 12 36.82 -2.95 19.75
CA PRO A 12 35.63 -2.74 20.59
C PRO A 12 34.34 -3.00 19.80
N PRO A 13 33.29 -3.54 20.44
CA PRO A 13 32.03 -3.78 19.77
C PRO A 13 31.44 -2.46 19.28
N VAL A 14 31.35 -2.31 17.96
CA VAL A 14 30.62 -1.21 17.34
C VAL A 14 29.14 -1.34 17.72
N SER A 15 28.73 -0.55 18.70
CA SER A 15 27.31 -0.35 19.04
C SER A 15 26.64 0.47 17.91
N GLY A 16 26.56 -0.14 16.75
CA GLY A 16 25.69 0.32 15.66
C GLY A 16 24.27 -0.11 16.00
N ARG A 17 23.44 0.83 16.44
CA ARG A 17 21.99 0.65 16.32
C ARG A 17 21.73 0.15 14.92
N PRO A 18 20.95 -0.93 14.71
CA PRO A 18 20.54 -1.31 13.39
C PRO A 18 19.79 -0.13 12.80
N ILE A 19 20.39 0.56 11.85
CA ILE A 19 19.68 1.45 10.95
C ILE A 19 18.70 0.48 10.30
N SER A 20 17.44 0.55 10.72
CA SER A 20 16.33 -0.07 10.02
C SER A 20 16.38 0.56 8.62
N ARG A 21 17.12 -0.07 7.72
CA ARG A 21 16.90 0.08 6.31
C ARG A 21 15.49 -0.45 6.13
N ALA A 22 14.52 0.45 6.12
CA ALA A 22 13.25 0.21 5.49
C ALA A 22 13.62 -0.29 4.09
N ARG A 23 13.73 -1.60 3.93
CA ARG A 23 13.76 -2.25 2.63
C ARG A 23 12.40 -1.92 2.07
N THR A 24 12.34 -0.92 1.22
CA THR A 24 11.21 -0.67 0.36
C THR A 24 11.11 -1.95 -0.49
N ARG A 25 10.39 -2.94 0.02
CA ARG A 25 10.09 -4.16 -0.71
C ARG A 25 9.34 -3.73 -1.96
N LEU A 26 9.80 -4.21 -3.09
CA LEU A 26 9.01 -4.21 -4.31
C LEU A 26 7.86 -5.20 -4.04
N GLU A 27 6.75 -4.69 -3.57
CA GLU A 27 5.58 -5.50 -3.25
C GLU A 27 4.73 -5.60 -4.50
N SER A 28 4.42 -6.84 -4.91
CA SER A 28 3.38 -7.10 -5.88
C SER A 28 2.07 -6.58 -5.32
N ILE A 29 1.37 -5.73 -6.07
CA ILE A 29 0.06 -5.21 -5.66
C ILE A 29 -0.99 -6.23 -6.13
N PRO A 30 -1.67 -6.94 -5.20
CA PRO A 30 -2.72 -7.86 -5.60
C PRO A 30 -3.83 -7.14 -6.37
N THR A 31 -4.21 -7.68 -7.53
CA THR A 31 -5.21 -7.08 -8.40
C THR A 31 -6.63 -7.33 -7.89
N VAL A 32 -6.97 -6.71 -6.77
CA VAL A 32 -8.27 -6.85 -6.11
C VAL A 32 -8.94 -5.49 -5.90
N PRO A 33 -10.26 -5.37 -6.14
CA PRO A 33 -11.00 -4.15 -5.89
C PRO A 33 -11.10 -3.82 -4.41
N VAL A 34 -11.06 -2.52 -4.06
CA VAL A 34 -11.18 -2.04 -2.65
C VAL A 34 -12.44 -2.60 -1.98
N GLY A 35 -13.58 -2.61 -2.66
CA GLY A 35 -14.83 -3.12 -2.10
C GLY A 35 -14.76 -4.58 -1.63
N ARG A 36 -13.93 -5.42 -2.30
CA ARG A 36 -13.70 -6.80 -1.86
C ARG A 36 -12.81 -6.89 -0.62
N ILE A 37 -11.82 -6.00 -0.51
CA ILE A 37 -10.99 -5.89 0.70
C ILE A 37 -11.87 -5.50 1.88
N LEU A 38 -12.73 -4.48 1.71
CA LEU A 38 -13.66 -4.04 2.74
C LEU A 38 -14.64 -5.16 3.13
N GLY A 39 -15.13 -5.93 2.14
CA GLY A 39 -15.99 -7.08 2.37
C GLY A 39 -15.31 -8.17 3.20
N LEU A 40 -14.04 -8.51 2.88
CA LEU A 40 -13.25 -9.44 3.68
C LEU A 40 -13.13 -8.98 5.13
N LEU A 41 -12.78 -7.70 5.34
CA LEU A 41 -12.62 -7.15 6.69
C LEU A 41 -13.93 -7.16 7.48
N SER A 42 -15.07 -6.90 6.83
CA SER A 42 -16.39 -7.00 7.49
C SER A 42 -16.69 -8.43 7.92
N ILE A 43 -16.42 -9.42 7.07
CA ILE A 43 -16.63 -10.84 7.40
C ILE A 43 -15.74 -11.26 8.57
N LEU A 44 -14.47 -10.89 8.57
CA LEU A 44 -13.57 -11.18 9.69
C LEU A 44 -13.99 -10.49 10.99
N GLN A 45 -14.66 -9.34 10.91
CA GLN A 45 -15.22 -8.68 12.09
C GLN A 45 -16.45 -9.40 12.62
N ASP A 46 -17.34 -9.85 11.74
CA ASP A 46 -18.59 -10.53 12.10
C ASP A 46 -18.35 -11.97 12.55
N HIS A 47 -17.27 -12.60 12.07
CA HIS A 47 -16.89 -14.00 12.30
C HIS A 47 -15.46 -14.11 12.85
N PRO A 48 -15.21 -13.70 14.10
CA PRO A 48 -13.87 -13.72 14.70
C PRO A 48 -13.26 -15.13 14.88
N GLU A 49 -14.07 -16.17 14.71
CA GLU A 49 -13.62 -17.57 14.68
C GLU A 49 -12.96 -17.97 13.36
N LEU A 50 -13.18 -17.21 12.27
CA LEU A 50 -12.56 -17.47 10.97
C LEU A 50 -11.14 -16.93 10.96
N ASP A 51 -10.16 -17.80 11.17
CA ASP A 51 -8.76 -17.43 11.25
C ASP A 51 -7.89 -18.06 10.16
N ASN A 52 -8.40 -18.98 9.39
CA ASN A 52 -7.66 -19.58 8.27
C ASN A 52 -8.29 -19.30 6.91
N VAL A 53 -7.44 -19.26 5.87
CA VAL A 53 -7.87 -18.87 4.52
C VAL A 53 -8.92 -19.82 3.92
N TYR A 54 -8.94 -21.11 4.30
CA TYR A 54 -9.90 -22.08 3.77
C TYR A 54 -11.31 -21.82 4.31
N ASP A 55 -11.43 -21.56 5.61
CA ASP A 55 -12.72 -21.27 6.23
C ASP A 55 -13.25 -19.92 5.75
N ILE A 56 -12.37 -18.93 5.63
CA ILE A 56 -12.70 -17.63 5.02
C ILE A 56 -13.19 -17.83 3.57
N ALA A 57 -12.50 -18.62 2.75
CA ALA A 57 -12.88 -18.88 1.36
C ALA A 57 -14.27 -19.51 1.26
N ASN A 58 -14.58 -20.46 2.13
CA ASN A 58 -15.89 -21.09 2.21
C ASN A 58 -16.98 -20.09 2.59
N GLU A 59 -16.73 -19.24 3.58
CA GLU A 59 -17.69 -18.24 4.06
C GLU A 59 -18.00 -17.19 2.97
N ILE A 60 -16.97 -16.68 2.27
CA ILE A 60 -17.17 -15.71 1.20
C ILE A 60 -17.62 -16.32 -0.13
N GLY A 61 -17.68 -17.65 -0.23
CA GLY A 61 -18.08 -18.37 -1.44
C GLY A 61 -17.08 -18.16 -2.59
N LYS A 62 -15.77 -18.10 -2.30
CA LYS A 62 -14.68 -17.87 -3.25
C LYS A 62 -13.71 -19.04 -3.26
N ASP A 63 -12.94 -19.14 -4.37
CA ASP A 63 -11.83 -20.08 -4.39
C ASP A 63 -10.68 -19.63 -3.49
N TYR A 64 -9.81 -20.58 -3.17
CA TYR A 64 -8.66 -20.34 -2.30
C TYR A 64 -7.69 -19.29 -2.84
N GLY A 65 -7.46 -19.26 -4.17
CA GLY A 65 -6.54 -18.32 -4.78
C GLY A 65 -7.05 -16.87 -4.74
N GLU A 66 -8.34 -16.66 -5.00
CA GLU A 66 -8.99 -15.35 -4.85
C GLU A 66 -8.92 -14.89 -3.40
N THR A 67 -9.17 -15.77 -2.45
CA THR A 67 -9.14 -15.45 -1.01
C THR A 67 -7.73 -15.10 -0.54
N ILE A 68 -6.70 -15.85 -0.96
CA ILE A 68 -5.30 -15.49 -0.69
C ILE A 68 -4.98 -14.08 -1.24
N SER A 69 -5.44 -13.75 -2.44
CA SER A 69 -5.19 -12.42 -3.03
C SER A 69 -5.84 -11.30 -2.21
N LEU A 70 -7.05 -11.52 -1.68
CA LEU A 70 -7.72 -10.58 -0.79
C LEU A 70 -6.98 -10.42 0.54
N VAL A 71 -6.56 -11.53 1.16
CA VAL A 71 -5.80 -11.49 2.41
C VAL A 71 -4.47 -10.78 2.22
N LYS A 72 -3.73 -11.07 1.13
CA LYS A 72 -2.49 -10.38 0.80
C LYS A 72 -2.68 -8.88 0.58
N ALA A 73 -3.80 -8.48 -0.07
CA ALA A 73 -4.10 -7.06 -0.23
C ALA A 73 -4.36 -6.37 1.11
N ALA A 74 -5.07 -7.00 2.03
CA ALA A 74 -5.29 -6.48 3.37
C ALA A 74 -3.98 -6.47 4.20
N GLU A 75 -3.08 -7.44 3.98
CA GLU A 75 -1.78 -7.56 4.66
C GLU A 75 -0.79 -6.47 4.21
N ILE A 76 -0.66 -6.19 2.91
CA ILE A 76 0.21 -5.10 2.43
C ILE A 76 -0.28 -3.71 2.85
N LEU A 77 -1.58 -3.57 3.12
CA LEU A 77 -2.18 -2.38 3.71
C LEU A 77 -2.06 -2.35 5.25
N GLU A 78 -1.35 -3.30 5.83
CA GLU A 78 -1.16 -3.44 7.28
C GLU A 78 -2.49 -3.56 8.08
N LEU A 79 -3.59 -3.96 7.46
CA LEU A 79 -4.90 -4.10 8.11
C LEU A 79 -5.08 -5.48 8.76
N VAL A 80 -4.44 -6.50 8.20
CA VAL A 80 -4.35 -7.84 8.78
C VAL A 80 -2.90 -8.30 8.79
N ASP A 81 -2.59 -9.29 9.61
CA ASP A 81 -1.36 -10.07 9.56
C ASP A 81 -1.70 -11.58 9.50
N THR A 82 -0.71 -12.38 9.08
CA THR A 82 -0.90 -13.82 8.90
C THR A 82 0.11 -14.65 9.72
N PRO A 83 0.19 -14.48 11.06
CA PRO A 83 1.09 -15.26 11.89
C PRO A 83 0.68 -16.73 11.87
N LYS A 84 1.62 -17.62 11.50
CA LYS A 84 1.38 -19.08 11.46
C LYS A 84 0.18 -19.49 10.58
N ASP A 85 0.00 -18.79 9.47
CA ASP A 85 -1.11 -18.97 8.52
C ASP A 85 -2.51 -18.63 9.05
N GLU A 86 -2.61 -17.97 10.21
CA GLU A 86 -3.86 -17.47 10.77
C GLU A 86 -4.06 -16.00 10.39
N VAL A 87 -5.21 -15.65 9.83
CA VAL A 87 -5.55 -14.27 9.45
C VAL A 87 -6.09 -13.52 10.67
N ARG A 88 -5.42 -12.44 11.07
CA ARG A 88 -5.79 -11.65 12.25
C ARG A 88 -5.75 -10.16 11.95
N PHE A 89 -6.67 -9.40 12.55
CA PHE A 89 -6.59 -7.95 12.52
C PHE A 89 -5.34 -7.43 13.24
N THR A 90 -4.64 -6.50 12.58
CA THR A 90 -3.67 -5.64 13.26
C THR A 90 -4.39 -4.61 14.14
N GLU A 91 -3.67 -3.88 14.99
CA GLU A 91 -4.25 -2.74 15.71
C GLU A 91 -4.76 -1.64 14.76
N LEU A 92 -4.09 -1.47 13.61
CA LEU A 92 -4.54 -0.56 12.57
C LEU A 92 -5.82 -1.07 11.91
N GLY A 93 -5.90 -2.37 11.59
CA GLY A 93 -7.09 -2.99 11.02
C GLY A 93 -8.32 -2.87 11.92
N LYS A 94 -8.15 -3.05 13.24
CA LYS A 94 -9.22 -2.82 14.22
C LYS A 94 -9.71 -1.36 14.22
N LYS A 95 -8.79 -0.40 14.15
CA LYS A 95 -9.12 1.03 14.04
C LYS A 95 -9.86 1.32 12.73
N PHE A 96 -9.36 0.76 11.63
CA PHE A 96 -9.93 0.93 10.31
C PHE A 96 -11.38 0.45 10.24
N ILE A 97 -11.67 -0.76 10.72
CA ILE A 97 -13.03 -1.33 10.62
C ILE A 97 -14.01 -0.62 11.56
N ALA A 98 -13.56 -0.07 12.69
CA ALA A 98 -14.36 0.68 13.62
C ALA A 98 -14.59 2.16 13.21
N ALA A 99 -13.81 2.68 12.27
CA ALA A 99 -13.86 4.06 11.85
C ALA A 99 -15.06 4.37 10.93
N ASP A 100 -15.43 5.65 10.83
CA ASP A 100 -16.32 6.16 9.80
C ASP A 100 -15.66 6.12 8.40
N ASN A 101 -16.46 6.42 7.37
CA ASN A 101 -15.99 6.28 5.99
C ASN A 101 -14.83 7.23 5.64
N ASP A 102 -14.80 8.45 6.18
CA ASP A 102 -13.77 9.42 5.85
C ASP A 102 -12.45 9.05 6.55
N THR A 103 -12.50 8.70 7.82
CA THR A 103 -11.34 8.16 8.55
C THR A 103 -10.80 6.86 7.93
N ARG A 104 -11.68 5.98 7.40
CA ARG A 104 -11.23 4.80 6.64
C ARG A 104 -10.43 5.17 5.41
N LYS A 105 -10.88 6.16 4.63
CA LYS A 105 -10.16 6.64 3.45
C LYS A 105 -8.81 7.23 3.83
N GLU A 106 -8.73 8.00 4.91
CA GLU A 106 -7.48 8.55 5.41
C GLU A 106 -6.48 7.45 5.81
N ILE A 107 -6.93 6.47 6.61
CA ILE A 107 -6.09 5.32 6.99
C ILE A 107 -5.63 4.57 5.74
N PHE A 108 -6.53 4.31 4.80
CA PHE A 108 -6.20 3.62 3.56
C PHE A 108 -5.18 4.40 2.73
N ALA A 109 -5.36 5.71 2.60
CA ALA A 109 -4.43 6.60 1.90
C ALA A 109 -3.02 6.54 2.49
N GLU A 110 -2.90 6.59 3.81
CA GLU A 110 -1.60 6.50 4.49
C GLU A 110 -0.89 5.16 4.24
N GLN A 111 -1.64 4.05 4.15
CA GLN A 111 -1.04 2.77 3.83
C GLN A 111 -0.63 2.68 2.35
N VAL A 112 -1.48 3.13 1.46
CA VAL A 112 -1.21 3.15 0.02
C VAL A 112 0.03 3.98 -0.32
N LYS A 113 0.21 5.14 0.30
CA LYS A 113 1.40 6.00 0.13
C LYS A 113 2.73 5.29 0.47
N LYS A 114 2.71 4.30 1.36
CA LYS A 114 3.91 3.52 1.72
C LYS A 114 4.33 2.55 0.61
N LEU A 115 3.42 2.18 -0.29
CA LEU A 115 3.70 1.26 -1.38
C LEU A 115 4.59 1.95 -2.42
N ARG A 116 5.67 1.27 -2.81
CA ARG A 116 6.71 1.88 -3.65
C ARG A 116 6.18 2.40 -4.98
N LEU A 117 5.30 1.67 -5.67
CA LEU A 117 4.74 2.12 -6.93
C LEU A 117 3.88 3.37 -6.76
N PHE A 118 3.07 3.43 -5.71
CA PHE A 118 2.31 4.63 -5.39
C PHE A 118 3.22 5.81 -5.06
N HIS A 119 4.25 5.59 -4.27
CA HIS A 119 5.22 6.63 -3.95
C HIS A 119 5.88 7.23 -5.20
N ILE A 120 6.23 6.39 -6.20
CA ILE A 120 6.81 6.85 -7.47
C ILE A 120 5.79 7.70 -8.24
N ILE A 121 4.55 7.20 -8.41
CA ILE A 121 3.53 7.90 -9.21
C ILE A 121 3.10 9.20 -8.54
N LEU A 122 2.88 9.19 -7.22
CA LEU A 122 2.56 10.40 -6.48
C LEU A 122 3.69 11.43 -6.56
N GLY A 123 4.96 10.98 -6.52
CA GLY A 123 6.10 11.85 -6.74
C GLY A 123 6.12 12.50 -8.12
N TYR A 124 5.67 11.82 -9.17
CA TYR A 124 5.48 12.46 -10.48
C TYR A 124 4.35 13.51 -10.42
N LEU A 125 3.22 13.18 -9.80
CA LEU A 125 2.08 14.08 -9.69
C LEU A 125 2.35 15.30 -8.79
N GLU A 126 3.35 15.26 -7.92
CA GLU A 126 3.83 16.44 -7.17
C GLU A 126 4.57 17.45 -8.06
N ILE A 127 5.25 16.95 -9.11
CA ILE A 127 6.06 17.78 -10.01
C ILE A 127 5.25 18.27 -11.21
N GLN A 128 4.36 17.40 -11.72
CA GLN A 128 3.51 17.65 -12.89
C GLN A 128 2.07 17.29 -12.54
N GLU A 129 1.10 18.02 -13.09
CA GLU A 129 -0.32 17.83 -12.72
C GLU A 129 -0.89 16.54 -13.24
N GLU A 130 -0.31 15.97 -14.30
CA GLU A 130 -0.76 14.76 -14.97
C GLU A 130 0.41 13.93 -15.50
N ILE A 131 0.19 12.63 -15.64
CA ILE A 131 1.12 11.67 -16.23
C ILE A 131 0.37 10.70 -17.13
N ASP A 132 0.90 10.40 -18.31
CA ASP A 132 0.28 9.42 -19.21
C ASP A 132 0.37 7.99 -18.67
N ALA A 133 -0.69 7.21 -18.92
CA ALA A 133 -0.80 5.83 -18.43
C ALA A 133 0.29 4.91 -19.00
N GLU A 134 0.80 5.19 -20.20
CA GLU A 134 1.85 4.39 -20.84
C GLU A 134 3.17 4.52 -20.05
N THR A 135 3.52 5.73 -19.60
CA THR A 135 4.67 5.98 -18.74
C THR A 135 4.53 5.22 -17.41
N VAL A 136 3.35 5.28 -16.79
CA VAL A 136 3.08 4.52 -15.54
C VAL A 136 3.20 3.01 -15.77
N MET A 137 2.64 2.47 -16.86
CA MET A 137 2.74 1.05 -17.20
C MET A 137 4.19 0.62 -17.45
N LYS A 138 5.03 1.48 -18.04
CA LYS A 138 6.45 1.22 -18.24
C LYS A 138 7.20 1.10 -16.92
N ASP A 139 6.91 1.97 -15.97
CA ASP A 139 7.49 1.92 -14.62
C ASP A 139 7.02 0.65 -13.87
N ILE A 140 5.72 0.32 -13.97
CA ILE A 140 5.19 -0.94 -13.42
C ILE A 140 5.91 -2.15 -14.03
N SER A 141 6.04 -2.22 -15.36
CA SER A 141 6.69 -3.32 -16.06
C SER A 141 8.18 -3.46 -15.68
N THR A 142 8.83 -2.34 -15.41
CA THR A 142 10.22 -2.31 -14.95
C THR A 142 10.35 -2.80 -13.50
N ALA A 143 9.41 -2.40 -12.67
CA ALA A 143 9.39 -2.74 -11.25
C ALA A 143 8.88 -4.18 -11.00
N LEU A 144 7.89 -4.63 -11.77
CA LEU A 144 7.19 -5.91 -11.64
C LEU A 144 7.16 -6.64 -13.00
N PRO A 145 8.29 -7.15 -13.50
CA PRO A 145 8.40 -7.68 -14.86
C PRO A 145 7.57 -8.95 -15.14
N TYR A 146 7.06 -9.59 -14.11
CA TYR A 146 6.23 -10.80 -14.21
C TYR A 146 4.73 -10.54 -14.00
N GLU A 147 4.36 -9.29 -13.72
CA GLU A 147 2.96 -8.89 -13.52
C GLU A 147 2.38 -8.29 -14.81
N ASN A 148 1.06 -8.35 -14.94
CA ASN A 148 0.37 -7.62 -16.01
C ASN A 148 0.27 -6.14 -15.61
N ALA A 149 1.05 -5.28 -16.27
CA ALA A 149 1.15 -3.86 -15.94
C ALA A 149 -0.20 -3.13 -16.05
N GLU A 150 -1.06 -3.50 -17.00
CA GLU A 150 -2.38 -2.91 -17.17
C GLU A 150 -3.29 -3.25 -15.97
N ASN A 151 -3.32 -4.51 -15.53
CA ASN A 151 -4.11 -4.93 -14.38
C ASN A 151 -3.61 -4.26 -13.09
N VAL A 152 -2.29 -4.13 -12.92
CA VAL A 152 -1.69 -3.43 -11.79
C VAL A 152 -2.08 -1.95 -11.82
N LEU A 153 -1.97 -1.28 -12.98
CA LEU A 153 -2.38 0.12 -13.14
C LEU A 153 -3.87 0.33 -12.80
N GLN A 154 -4.76 -0.51 -13.32
CA GLN A 154 -6.20 -0.43 -13.02
C GLN A 154 -6.48 -0.57 -11.53
N THR A 155 -5.76 -1.46 -10.87
CA THR A 155 -5.86 -1.62 -9.41
C THR A 155 -5.35 -0.38 -8.68
N MET A 156 -4.21 0.16 -9.09
CA MET A 156 -3.66 1.38 -8.51
C MET A 156 -4.59 2.57 -8.67
N ILE A 157 -5.20 2.73 -9.86
CA ILE A 157 -6.22 3.78 -10.10
C ILE A 157 -7.41 3.59 -9.14
N ALA A 158 -7.93 2.38 -9.02
CA ALA A 158 -9.06 2.10 -8.13
C ALA A 158 -8.73 2.39 -6.65
N TRP A 159 -7.55 1.98 -6.20
CA TRP A 159 -7.09 2.24 -4.83
C TRP A 159 -6.79 3.72 -4.60
N GLY A 160 -6.14 4.37 -5.57
CA GLY A 160 -5.81 5.79 -5.50
C GLY A 160 -7.05 6.68 -5.47
N ARG A 161 -8.07 6.37 -6.27
CA ARG A 161 -9.38 7.06 -6.24
C ARG A 161 -10.08 6.90 -4.90
N TYR A 162 -10.13 5.68 -4.37
CA TYR A 162 -10.73 5.44 -3.05
C TYR A 162 -10.01 6.22 -1.95
N ALA A 163 -8.69 6.28 -2.03
CA ALA A 163 -7.83 7.01 -1.11
C ALA A 163 -7.86 8.54 -1.31
N GLY A 164 -8.44 9.03 -2.42
CA GLY A 164 -8.41 10.45 -2.78
C GLY A 164 -7.00 10.96 -3.12
N LEU A 165 -6.13 10.09 -3.66
CA LEU A 165 -4.74 10.41 -3.99
C LEU A 165 -4.48 10.68 -5.46
N MET A 166 -5.33 10.16 -6.34
CA MET A 166 -5.23 10.34 -7.80
C MET A 166 -6.57 10.09 -8.46
N ASP A 167 -6.71 10.62 -9.66
CA ASP A 167 -7.79 10.34 -10.61
C ASP A 167 -7.24 9.82 -11.93
N TYR A 168 -8.12 9.40 -12.83
CA TYR A 168 -7.77 8.90 -14.15
C TYR A 168 -8.83 9.28 -15.17
N ASP A 169 -8.43 9.93 -16.25
CA ASP A 169 -9.28 10.18 -17.39
C ASP A 169 -9.05 9.09 -18.46
N ALA A 170 -10.08 8.30 -18.72
CA ALA A 170 -10.03 7.23 -19.70
C ALA A 170 -10.00 7.73 -21.17
N ASN A 171 -10.44 8.97 -21.43
CA ASN A 171 -10.45 9.54 -22.79
C ASN A 171 -9.05 10.02 -23.18
N THR A 172 -8.36 10.67 -22.25
CA THR A 172 -6.99 11.17 -22.44
C THR A 172 -5.94 10.17 -22.03
N GLN A 173 -6.33 9.10 -21.30
CA GLN A 173 -5.43 8.13 -20.67
C GLN A 173 -4.42 8.77 -19.71
N MET A 174 -4.84 9.82 -19.02
CA MET A 174 -4.00 10.53 -18.05
C MET A 174 -4.36 10.18 -16.61
N VAL A 175 -3.36 9.93 -15.80
CA VAL A 175 -3.46 9.89 -14.35
C VAL A 175 -3.21 11.31 -13.83
N THR A 176 -4.10 11.82 -12.99
CA THR A 176 -4.09 13.22 -12.54
C THR A 176 -4.14 13.31 -11.02
N ARG A 177 -3.82 14.48 -10.47
CA ARG A 177 -4.14 14.80 -9.08
C ARG A 177 -5.67 14.90 -8.90
N PRO A 178 -6.20 14.61 -7.69
CA PRO A 178 -7.62 14.79 -7.42
C PRO A 178 -8.03 16.26 -7.56
N GLU A 179 -9.16 16.53 -8.20
CA GLU A 179 -9.70 17.89 -8.40
C GLU A 179 -9.78 18.69 -7.08
N LYS A 180 -10.17 18.05 -5.99
CA LYS A 180 -10.26 18.69 -4.66
C LYS A 180 -8.92 19.19 -4.09
N GLU A 181 -7.81 18.63 -4.51
CA GLU A 181 -6.47 19.12 -4.10
C GLU A 181 -6.06 20.33 -4.96
N ILE A 182 -6.41 20.32 -6.24
CA ILE A 182 -6.15 21.42 -7.17
C ILE A 182 -6.92 22.67 -6.72
N GLU A 183 -8.23 22.54 -6.45
CA GLU A 183 -9.06 23.65 -5.96
C GLU A 183 -8.51 24.26 -4.65
N LYS A 184 -8.07 23.43 -3.71
CA LYS A 184 -7.48 23.92 -2.44
C LYS A 184 -6.15 24.63 -2.61
N GLU A 185 -5.35 24.24 -3.59
CA GLU A 185 -4.09 24.91 -3.90
C GLU A 185 -4.32 26.25 -4.62
N GLU A 186 -5.33 26.32 -5.48
CA GLU A 186 -5.74 27.56 -6.15
C GLU A 186 -6.32 28.56 -5.16
N GLU A 187 -7.24 28.16 -4.28
CA GLU A 187 -7.76 29.02 -3.21
C GLU A 187 -6.65 29.56 -2.31
N LYS A 188 -5.69 28.73 -1.91
CA LYS A 188 -4.54 29.19 -1.11
C LYS A 188 -3.63 30.16 -1.84
N LYS A 189 -3.48 30.02 -3.16
CA LYS A 189 -2.69 30.96 -3.99
C LYS A 189 -3.40 32.29 -4.16
N GLU A 190 -4.74 32.29 -4.29
CA GLU A 190 -5.55 33.50 -4.35
C GLU A 190 -5.54 34.25 -3.01
N GLU A 191 -5.67 33.57 -1.87
CA GLU A 191 -5.57 34.18 -0.54
C GLU A 191 -4.18 34.77 -0.26
N ALA A 192 -3.13 34.12 -0.74
CA ALA A 192 -1.74 34.59 -0.56
C ALA A 192 -1.35 35.74 -1.53
N GLY A 193 -2.06 35.88 -2.66
CA GLY A 193 -1.82 36.93 -3.68
C GLY A 193 -2.52 38.26 -3.41
N VAL A 194 -3.34 38.37 -2.38
CA VAL A 194 -4.11 39.56 -1.97
C VAL A 194 -3.39 40.36 -0.84
N SER A 195 -2.05 40.41 -0.83
CA SER A 195 -1.29 41.28 0.09
C SER A 195 -0.35 42.18 -0.65
#